data_61a789d25fca11b44068874c66cae007
#
_entry.id   61a789d25fca11b44068874c66cae007
#
_cell.length_a   1.000
_cell.length_b   1.000
_cell.length_c   1.000
_cell.angle_alpha   90.00
_cell.angle_beta   90.00
_cell.angle_gamma   90.00
#
_symmetry.space_group_name_H-M   'P 1'
#
loop_
_entity.id
_entity.type
_entity.pdbx_description
1 polymer ?
#
loop_
_entity_poly.entity_id
_entity_poly.type
_entity_poly.pdbx_seq_one_letter_code
_entity_poly.pdbx_strand_id
1 'polypeptide(L)'
;LHLKVDWENFGPQKYISGRLMRKGEFMDTKVSFRGYMAWNYDREEQDLDRMSEQGWQLIKGGCFFSIYTRQPGILYRHRIDYNPDVMNDPEEKRRYLELFEEQGWEFVGKTFNGWIYLKKQYIPGTPEEEYEIYTDSESLAELVKRWKKLAYLLSALAISQLGLYVALGINAGYLSPVLIIIYVGMFCWIQWGIHQLKRKLLGDGIN
;
A
#
# COMPACT_ATOMS: atom_id res chain seq x y z
N LEU A 1 -16.26 -9.39 24.66
CA LEU A 1 -14.98 -9.11 25.36
C LEU A 1 -14.08 -8.42 24.36
N HIS A 2 -14.06 -7.08 24.34
CA HIS A 2 -13.17 -6.31 23.48
C HIS A 2 -11.74 -6.47 23.99
N LEU A 3 -10.93 -7.24 23.29
CA LEU A 3 -9.48 -7.22 23.46
C LEU A 3 -8.97 -5.93 22.80
N LYS A 4 -8.76 -4.87 23.61
CA LYS A 4 -7.92 -3.74 23.22
C LYS A 4 -6.55 -4.28 22.89
N VAL A 5 -6.20 -4.30 21.62
CA VAL A 5 -4.84 -4.60 21.18
C VAL A 5 -4.01 -3.35 21.45
N ASP A 6 -3.21 -3.41 22.49
CA ASP A 6 -2.31 -2.36 22.92
C ASP A 6 -1.09 -2.32 21.98
N TRP A 7 -1.12 -1.43 21.01
CA TRP A 7 -0.13 -1.33 19.94
C TRP A 7 1.24 -0.81 20.39
N GLU A 8 1.32 -0.18 21.56
CA GLU A 8 2.58 0.28 22.17
C GLU A 8 3.42 -0.88 22.73
N ASN A 9 2.83 -2.04 22.97
CA ASN A 9 3.49 -3.23 23.48
C ASN A 9 4.07 -4.19 22.42
N PHE A 10 4.13 -3.79 21.16
CA PHE A 10 4.94 -4.50 20.18
C PHE A 10 6.42 -4.13 20.37
N GLY A 11 6.99 -4.56 21.49
CA GLY A 11 8.42 -4.52 21.72
C GLY A 11 9.18 -5.21 20.58
N PRO A 12 10.51 -5.03 20.47
CA PRO A 12 11.29 -5.47 19.34
C PRO A 12 11.07 -6.97 19.10
N GLN A 13 10.38 -7.29 18.01
CA GLN A 13 10.13 -8.66 17.60
C GLN A 13 11.48 -9.28 17.24
N LYS A 14 11.94 -10.21 18.04
CA LYS A 14 13.16 -10.94 17.80
C LYS A 14 12.93 -11.99 16.72
N TYR A 15 13.44 -11.76 15.53
CA TYR A 15 13.55 -12.80 14.51
C TYR A 15 14.71 -13.74 14.87
N ILE A 16 14.41 -14.98 15.19
CA ILE A 16 15.41 -16.02 15.40
C ILE A 16 15.14 -17.14 14.41
N SER A 17 16.06 -17.35 13.49
CA SER A 17 16.05 -18.50 12.54
C SER A 17 14.77 -18.63 11.70
N GLY A 18 14.24 -17.49 11.14
CA GLY A 18 13.06 -17.53 10.27
C GLY A 18 11.72 -17.73 10.98
N ARG A 19 11.69 -17.64 12.30
CA ARG A 19 10.48 -17.77 13.14
C ARG A 19 10.26 -16.52 13.99
N LEU A 20 9.01 -16.08 14.05
CA LEU A 20 8.58 -14.99 14.93
C LEU A 20 8.27 -15.54 16.31
N MET A 21 8.82 -14.92 17.35
CA MET A 21 8.52 -15.28 18.75
C MET A 21 7.47 -14.31 19.28
N ARG A 22 6.28 -14.80 19.62
CA ARG A 22 5.22 -14.03 20.29
C ARG A 22 4.83 -14.78 21.57
N LYS A 23 4.93 -14.12 22.71
CA LYS A 23 4.58 -14.68 24.03
C LYS A 23 5.20 -16.07 24.33
N GLY A 24 6.44 -16.33 23.84
CA GLY A 24 7.13 -17.60 24.12
C GLY A 24 6.80 -18.74 23.15
N GLU A 25 5.90 -18.55 22.18
CA GLU A 25 5.62 -19.54 21.14
C GLU A 25 6.27 -19.16 19.82
N PHE A 26 6.87 -20.15 19.17
CA PHE A 26 7.39 -19.98 17.79
C PHE A 26 6.24 -20.09 16.81
N MET A 27 6.02 -19.00 16.06
CA MET A 27 5.04 -18.97 14.99
C MET A 27 5.75 -19.23 13.65
N ASP A 28 5.18 -20.08 12.84
CA ASP A 28 5.64 -20.24 11.45
C ASP A 28 5.41 -18.93 10.71
N THR A 29 6.47 -18.42 10.11
CA THR A 29 6.43 -17.18 9.34
C THR A 29 6.83 -17.45 7.88
N LYS A 30 6.21 -16.69 6.98
CA LYS A 30 6.49 -16.73 5.54
C LYS A 30 6.75 -15.31 5.05
N VAL A 31 7.85 -15.13 4.34
CA VAL A 31 8.14 -13.89 3.62
C VAL A 31 7.81 -14.10 2.15
N SER A 32 7.00 -13.21 1.59
CA SER A 32 6.68 -13.20 0.16
C SER A 32 7.27 -11.94 -0.47
N PHE A 33 8.09 -12.11 -1.51
CA PHE A 33 8.62 -11.01 -2.30
C PHE A 33 7.68 -10.78 -3.48
N ARG A 34 6.97 -9.67 -3.46
CA ARG A 34 6.07 -9.22 -4.53
C ARG A 34 6.11 -7.71 -4.58
N GLY A 35 6.39 -7.15 -5.74
CA GLY A 35 6.30 -5.72 -5.98
C GLY A 35 5.02 -5.39 -6.73
N TYR A 36 4.16 -4.60 -6.12
CA TYR A 36 2.99 -4.05 -6.78
C TYR A 36 3.21 -2.58 -7.08
N MET A 37 2.79 -2.20 -8.29
CA MET A 37 2.70 -0.79 -8.59
C MET A 37 1.42 -0.24 -7.97
N ALA A 38 1.46 1.01 -7.64
CA ALA A 38 0.38 1.72 -7.00
C ALA A 38 -0.98 1.56 -7.69
N TRP A 39 -1.01 1.53 -9.02
CA TRP A 39 -2.22 1.29 -9.81
C TRP A 39 -2.66 -0.17 -9.87
N ASN A 40 -1.93 -1.07 -9.22
CA ASN A 40 -2.24 -2.49 -9.07
C ASN A 40 -2.49 -2.89 -7.61
N TYR A 41 -2.85 -1.92 -6.74
CA TYR A 41 -3.15 -2.18 -5.34
C TYR A 41 -4.26 -3.21 -5.15
N ASP A 42 -5.27 -3.20 -6.04
CA ASP A 42 -6.36 -4.17 -6.10
C ASP A 42 -5.87 -5.62 -6.26
N ARG A 43 -4.81 -5.84 -7.04
CA ARG A 43 -4.18 -7.17 -7.17
C ARG A 43 -3.42 -7.57 -5.91
N GLU A 44 -2.82 -6.60 -5.24
CA GLU A 44 -2.18 -6.84 -3.95
C GLU A 44 -3.20 -7.26 -2.90
N GLU A 45 -4.34 -6.57 -2.81
CA GLU A 45 -5.45 -6.93 -1.93
C GLU A 45 -5.95 -8.37 -2.18
N GLN A 46 -6.19 -8.71 -3.46
CA GLN A 46 -6.60 -10.07 -3.84
C GLN A 46 -5.56 -11.14 -3.46
N ASP A 47 -4.27 -10.83 -3.59
CA ASP A 47 -3.21 -11.75 -3.22
C ASP A 47 -3.09 -11.90 -1.70
N LEU A 48 -3.34 -10.83 -0.92
CA LEU A 48 -3.42 -10.88 0.53
C LEU A 48 -4.60 -11.74 1.00
N ASP A 49 -5.77 -11.57 0.37
CA ASP A 49 -6.97 -12.36 0.66
C ASP A 49 -6.75 -13.84 0.36
N ARG A 50 -6.14 -14.15 -0.80
CA ARG A 50 -5.76 -15.52 -1.16
C ARG A 50 -4.77 -16.15 -0.18
N MET A 51 -3.82 -15.36 0.34
CA MET A 51 -2.91 -15.83 1.39
C MET A 51 -3.66 -16.15 2.69
N SER A 52 -4.64 -15.32 3.06
CA SER A 52 -5.52 -15.57 4.20
C SER A 52 -6.32 -16.85 4.05
N GLU A 53 -6.88 -17.11 2.86
CA GLU A 53 -7.59 -18.37 2.53
C GLU A 53 -6.70 -19.61 2.68
N GLN A 54 -5.40 -19.47 2.42
CA GLN A 54 -4.40 -20.52 2.66
C GLN A 54 -3.96 -20.63 4.12
N GLY A 55 -4.54 -19.85 5.03
CA GLY A 55 -4.22 -19.80 6.46
C GLY A 55 -2.94 -19.01 6.80
N TRP A 56 -2.50 -18.12 5.90
CA TRP A 56 -1.38 -17.21 6.13
C TRP A 56 -1.89 -15.79 6.35
N GLN A 57 -1.79 -15.30 7.58
CA GLN A 57 -2.29 -13.97 7.92
C GLN A 57 -1.19 -12.92 7.85
N LEU A 58 -1.50 -11.79 7.23
CA LEU A 58 -0.56 -10.67 7.09
C LEU A 58 -0.25 -10.08 8.47
N ILE A 59 1.03 -9.94 8.77
CA ILE A 59 1.54 -9.23 9.96
C ILE A 59 2.34 -7.99 9.62
N LYS A 60 2.83 -7.88 8.39
CA LYS A 60 3.51 -6.70 7.88
C LYS A 60 3.40 -6.62 6.37
N GLY A 61 2.80 -5.56 5.86
CA GLY A 61 2.82 -5.19 4.44
C GLY A 61 4.01 -4.29 4.12
N GLY A 62 4.52 -4.37 2.90
CA GLY A 62 5.63 -3.54 2.44
C GLY A 62 5.73 -3.46 0.92
N CYS A 63 6.42 -2.45 0.40
CA CYS A 63 6.53 -2.18 -1.04
C CYS A 63 7.12 -3.34 -1.86
N PHE A 64 8.01 -4.14 -1.27
CA PHE A 64 8.72 -5.20 -1.98
C PHE A 64 8.54 -6.58 -1.35
N PHE A 65 8.12 -6.63 -0.09
CA PHE A 65 7.92 -7.88 0.62
C PHE A 65 6.84 -7.73 1.68
N SER A 66 6.09 -8.81 1.88
CA SER A 66 5.09 -8.94 2.94
C SER A 66 5.43 -10.13 3.83
N ILE A 67 5.13 -10.01 5.12
CA ILE A 67 5.42 -11.03 6.13
C ILE A 67 4.10 -11.57 6.66
N TYR A 68 3.99 -12.87 6.70
CA TYR A 68 2.80 -13.60 7.12
C TYR A 68 3.12 -14.53 8.29
N THR A 69 2.10 -14.84 9.08
CA THR A 69 2.14 -15.87 10.11
C THR A 69 1.11 -16.96 9.83
N ARG A 70 1.40 -18.18 10.23
CA ARG A 70 0.46 -19.30 10.10
C ARG A 70 -0.65 -19.17 11.14
N GLN A 71 -1.88 -19.01 10.68
CA GLN A 71 -3.07 -18.95 11.52
C GLN A 71 -4.28 -19.51 10.75
N PRO A 72 -4.40 -20.83 10.62
CA PRO A 72 -5.51 -21.45 9.92
C PRO A 72 -6.83 -21.26 10.69
N GLY A 73 -7.94 -21.30 9.95
CA GLY A 73 -9.29 -21.26 10.55
C GLY A 73 -9.87 -19.85 10.72
N ILE A 74 -9.11 -18.80 10.47
CA ILE A 74 -9.61 -17.43 10.45
C ILE A 74 -9.33 -16.86 9.05
N LEU A 75 -10.37 -16.29 8.44
CA LEU A 75 -10.25 -15.63 7.14
C LEU A 75 -10.33 -14.12 7.33
N TYR A 76 -9.53 -13.38 6.58
CA TYR A 76 -9.54 -11.93 6.55
C TYR A 76 -9.67 -11.43 5.12
N ARG A 77 -10.38 -10.32 4.96
CA ARG A 77 -10.31 -9.43 3.80
C ARG A 77 -9.32 -8.31 4.10
N HIS A 78 -8.53 -7.95 3.12
CA HIS A 78 -7.51 -6.91 3.23
C HIS A 78 -7.85 -5.75 2.31
N ARG A 79 -7.64 -4.53 2.81
CA ARG A 79 -7.73 -3.30 2.01
C ARG A 79 -6.51 -2.44 2.24
N ILE A 80 -6.15 -1.72 1.21
CA ILE A 80 -4.96 -0.90 1.19
C ILE A 80 -5.36 0.53 0.87
N ASP A 81 -5.11 1.46 1.80
CA ASP A 81 -5.28 2.88 1.55
C ASP A 81 -3.94 3.59 1.35
N TYR A 82 -3.99 4.71 0.66
CA TYR A 82 -2.86 5.61 0.47
C TYR A 82 -3.14 6.95 1.12
N ASN A 83 -2.54 7.20 2.28
CA ASN A 83 -2.67 8.45 3.01
C ASN A 83 -1.35 8.87 3.67
N PRO A 84 -0.44 9.49 2.92
CA PRO A 84 0.87 9.90 3.45
C PRO A 84 0.77 11.02 4.48
N ASP A 85 -0.25 11.88 4.39
CA ASP A 85 -0.37 13.09 5.24
C ASP A 85 -0.72 12.69 6.69
N VAL A 86 -1.66 11.76 6.88
CA VAL A 86 -2.09 11.23 8.20
C VAL A 86 -0.94 10.54 8.96
N MET A 87 0.05 10.00 8.24
CA MET A 87 1.10 9.22 8.88
C MET A 87 2.18 10.05 9.58
N ASN A 88 2.20 11.35 9.38
CA ASN A 88 3.20 12.26 9.94
C ASN A 88 2.75 12.90 11.27
N ASP A 89 1.43 12.95 11.53
CA ASP A 89 0.86 13.46 12.76
C ASP A 89 0.27 12.30 13.59
N PRO A 90 0.75 12.06 14.84
CA PRO A 90 0.24 10.99 15.69
C PRO A 90 -1.26 11.11 16.02
N GLU A 91 -1.76 12.34 16.23
CA GLU A 91 -3.16 12.58 16.56
C GLU A 91 -4.08 12.39 15.36
N GLU A 92 -3.67 12.89 14.19
CA GLU A 92 -4.41 12.65 12.95
C GLU A 92 -4.42 11.15 12.60
N LYS A 93 -3.28 10.48 12.77
CA LYS A 93 -3.19 9.04 12.58
C LYS A 93 -4.14 8.29 13.51
N ARG A 94 -4.20 8.67 14.78
CA ARG A 94 -5.10 8.01 15.75
C ARG A 94 -6.56 8.15 15.33
N ARG A 95 -7.01 9.39 15.06
CA ARG A 95 -8.37 9.65 14.60
C ARG A 95 -8.72 8.90 13.32
N TYR A 96 -7.79 8.88 12.38
CA TYR A 96 -7.96 8.17 11.12
C TYR A 96 -8.14 6.66 11.33
N LEU A 97 -7.32 6.04 12.18
CA LEU A 97 -7.43 4.60 12.45
C LEU A 97 -8.69 4.27 13.27
N GLU A 98 -9.10 5.13 14.19
CA GLU A 98 -10.35 4.98 14.95
C GLU A 98 -11.57 4.86 14.03
N LEU A 99 -11.64 5.63 12.93
CA LEU A 99 -12.73 5.53 11.94
C LEU A 99 -12.81 4.14 11.29
N PHE A 100 -11.69 3.50 11.03
CA PHE A 100 -11.67 2.14 10.50
C PHE A 100 -11.96 1.09 11.57
N GLU A 101 -11.47 1.28 12.79
CA GLU A 101 -11.76 0.39 13.92
C GLU A 101 -13.25 0.35 14.24
N GLU A 102 -13.97 1.49 14.17
CA GLU A 102 -15.42 1.55 14.34
C GLU A 102 -16.17 0.73 13.29
N GLN A 103 -15.61 0.57 12.09
CA GLN A 103 -16.14 -0.26 11.02
C GLN A 103 -15.68 -1.73 11.09
N GLY A 104 -14.91 -2.10 12.12
CA GLY A 104 -14.39 -3.44 12.33
C GLY A 104 -13.11 -3.77 11.57
N TRP A 105 -12.42 -2.78 11.01
CA TRP A 105 -11.11 -2.94 10.41
C TRP A 105 -10.00 -2.92 11.44
N GLU A 106 -9.01 -3.77 11.26
CA GLU A 106 -7.80 -3.81 12.08
C GLU A 106 -6.62 -3.23 11.28
N PHE A 107 -5.88 -2.32 11.88
CA PHE A 107 -4.63 -1.82 11.30
C PHE A 107 -3.53 -2.87 11.39
N VAL A 108 -2.94 -3.24 10.24
CA VAL A 108 -1.82 -4.20 10.16
C VAL A 108 -0.48 -3.50 10.16
N GLY A 109 -0.38 -2.37 9.46
CA GLY A 109 0.87 -1.65 9.32
C GLY A 109 0.86 -0.61 8.22
N LYS A 110 1.98 0.10 8.09
CA LYS A 110 2.17 1.10 7.05
C LYS A 110 3.53 0.96 6.38
N THR A 111 3.63 1.44 5.14
CA THR A 111 4.91 1.63 4.46
C THR A 111 5.47 3.04 4.72
N PHE A 112 6.75 3.24 4.43
CA PHE A 112 7.41 4.54 4.58
C PHE A 112 6.83 5.63 3.66
N ASN A 113 6.20 5.24 2.56
CA ASN A 113 5.65 6.14 1.54
C ASN A 113 4.13 6.35 1.66
N GLY A 114 3.50 5.95 2.80
CA GLY A 114 2.13 6.31 3.13
C GLY A 114 1.05 5.28 2.76
N TRP A 115 1.42 4.06 2.37
CA TRP A 115 0.47 2.96 2.23
C TRP A 115 0.10 2.40 3.59
N ILE A 116 -1.19 2.15 3.80
CA ILE A 116 -1.79 1.65 5.02
C ILE A 116 -2.45 0.32 4.70
N TYR A 117 -2.13 -0.70 5.47
CA TYR A 117 -2.70 -2.04 5.34
C TYR A 117 -3.72 -2.25 6.45
N LEU A 118 -4.93 -2.58 6.04
CA LEU A 118 -6.08 -2.88 6.90
C LEU A 118 -6.53 -4.31 6.63
N LYS A 119 -7.07 -4.96 7.66
CA LYS A 119 -7.72 -6.26 7.52
C LYS A 119 -9.02 -6.29 8.34
N LYS A 120 -10.02 -7.01 7.85
CA LYS A 120 -11.30 -7.24 8.54
C LYS A 120 -11.62 -8.72 8.48
N GLN A 121 -12.08 -9.29 9.60
CA GLN A 121 -12.43 -10.70 9.62
C GLN A 121 -13.57 -10.98 8.65
N TYR A 122 -13.38 -11.97 7.77
CA TYR A 122 -14.41 -12.40 6.84
C TYR A 122 -15.45 -13.27 7.55
N ILE A 123 -16.70 -12.92 7.41
CA ILE A 123 -17.85 -13.66 7.95
C ILE A 123 -18.67 -14.16 6.75
N PRO A 124 -18.83 -15.48 6.55
CA PRO A 124 -19.63 -16.00 5.45
C PRO A 124 -21.05 -15.46 5.45
N GLY A 125 -21.54 -15.02 4.28
CA GLY A 125 -22.86 -14.42 4.13
C GLY A 125 -22.93 -12.91 4.27
N THR A 126 -21.84 -12.26 4.68
CA THR A 126 -21.76 -10.79 4.66
C THR A 126 -21.54 -10.32 3.22
N PRO A 127 -22.28 -9.30 2.74
CA PRO A 127 -22.07 -8.72 1.43
C PRO A 127 -20.62 -8.22 1.23
N GLU A 128 -20.08 -8.37 0.03
CA GLU A 128 -18.69 -7.94 -0.24
C GLU A 128 -18.53 -6.40 -0.10
N GLU A 129 -19.60 -5.63 -0.28
CA GLU A 129 -19.62 -4.18 -0.09
C GLU A 129 -19.25 -3.76 1.33
N GLU A 130 -19.50 -4.60 2.34
CA GLU A 130 -19.11 -4.33 3.74
C GLU A 130 -17.60 -4.50 3.97
N TYR A 131 -16.89 -5.05 3.00
CA TYR A 131 -15.44 -5.16 3.00
C TYR A 131 -14.77 -4.10 2.14
N GLU A 132 -15.50 -3.10 1.66
CA GLU A 132 -14.94 -1.95 0.96
C GLU A 132 -14.70 -0.79 1.92
N ILE A 133 -13.55 -0.11 1.77
CA ILE A 133 -13.21 1.07 2.57
C ILE A 133 -13.63 2.38 1.88
N TYR A 134 -13.93 2.30 0.59
CA TYR A 134 -14.41 3.42 -0.21
C TYR A 134 -15.79 3.09 -0.76
N THR A 135 -16.81 3.63 -0.12
CA THR A 135 -18.21 3.36 -0.47
C THR A 135 -18.88 4.49 -1.25
N ASP A 136 -18.22 5.64 -1.33
CA ASP A 136 -18.75 6.82 -2.00
C ASP A 136 -17.75 7.42 -3.01
N SER A 137 -18.26 8.18 -3.98
CA SER A 137 -17.47 8.79 -5.04
C SER A 137 -16.53 9.90 -4.56
N GLU A 138 -16.82 10.51 -3.40
CA GLU A 138 -16.01 11.60 -2.85
C GLU A 138 -14.71 11.05 -2.25
N SER A 139 -14.79 10.00 -1.46
CA SER A 139 -13.61 9.34 -0.90
C SER A 139 -12.70 8.72 -1.98
N LEU A 140 -13.29 8.17 -3.05
CA LEU A 140 -12.53 7.70 -4.23
C LEU A 140 -11.85 8.87 -4.95
N ALA A 141 -12.54 10.00 -5.10
CA ALA A 141 -11.95 11.19 -5.73
C ALA A 141 -10.78 11.76 -4.92
N GLU A 142 -10.86 11.71 -3.57
CA GLU A 142 -9.76 12.10 -2.70
C GLU A 142 -8.54 11.18 -2.83
N LEU A 143 -8.75 9.87 -2.92
CA LEU A 143 -7.68 8.92 -3.18
C LEU A 143 -6.97 9.24 -4.50
N VAL A 144 -7.74 9.47 -5.57
CA VAL A 144 -7.18 9.87 -6.89
C VAL A 144 -6.42 11.20 -6.78
N LYS A 145 -6.90 12.17 -6.00
CA LYS A 145 -6.25 13.46 -5.79
C LYS A 145 -4.89 13.29 -5.09
N ARG A 146 -4.82 12.48 -4.04
CA ARG A 146 -3.57 12.14 -3.33
C ARG A 146 -2.55 11.49 -4.28
N TRP A 147 -3.02 10.57 -5.12
CA TRP A 147 -2.22 9.92 -6.16
C TRP A 147 -1.69 10.88 -7.21
N LYS A 148 -2.54 11.78 -7.71
CA LYS A 148 -2.10 12.80 -8.68
C LYS A 148 -1.01 13.70 -8.09
N LYS A 149 -1.15 14.11 -6.81
CA LYS A 149 -0.12 14.91 -6.12
C LYS A 149 1.25 14.21 -6.13
N LEU A 150 1.30 12.92 -5.76
CA LEU A 150 2.52 12.12 -5.80
C LEU A 150 3.09 12.01 -7.23
N ALA A 151 2.24 11.71 -8.19
CA ALA A 151 2.64 11.53 -9.58
C ALA A 151 3.17 12.82 -10.20
N TYR A 152 2.56 13.97 -9.90
CA TYR A 152 3.10 15.28 -10.34
C TYR A 152 4.45 15.56 -9.70
N LEU A 153 4.64 15.25 -8.42
CA LEU A 153 5.93 15.39 -7.76
C LEU A 153 7.01 14.52 -8.43
N LEU A 154 6.70 13.24 -8.65
CA LEU A 154 7.63 12.32 -9.33
C LEU A 154 7.94 12.76 -10.78
N SER A 155 6.93 13.26 -11.49
CA SER A 155 7.10 13.78 -12.85
C SER A 155 7.97 15.04 -12.87
N ALA A 156 7.78 15.96 -11.91
CA ALA A 156 8.59 17.16 -11.80
C ALA A 156 10.06 16.83 -11.47
N LEU A 157 10.29 15.86 -10.58
CA LEU A 157 11.64 15.36 -10.28
C LEU A 157 12.30 14.73 -11.51
N ALA A 158 11.57 13.90 -12.26
CA ALA A 158 12.08 13.28 -13.48
C ALA A 158 12.44 14.32 -14.55
N ILE A 159 11.59 15.32 -14.75
CA ILE A 159 11.83 16.42 -15.71
C ILE A 159 13.05 17.25 -15.28
N SER A 160 13.17 17.59 -13.98
CA SER A 160 14.31 18.37 -13.47
C SER A 160 15.63 17.61 -13.62
N GLN A 161 15.64 16.31 -13.33
CA GLN A 161 16.82 15.45 -13.52
C GLN A 161 17.21 15.32 -14.99
N LEU A 162 16.22 15.15 -15.88
CA LEU A 162 16.46 15.12 -17.34
C LEU A 162 17.04 16.45 -17.80
N GLY A 163 16.48 17.58 -17.35
CA GLY A 163 16.98 18.90 -17.70
C GLY A 163 18.43 19.13 -17.26
N LEU A 164 18.77 18.73 -16.02
CA LEU A 164 20.12 18.79 -15.49
C LEU A 164 21.08 17.89 -16.30
N TYR A 165 20.65 16.65 -16.61
CA TYR A 165 21.43 15.72 -17.40
C TYR A 165 21.74 16.28 -18.81
N VAL A 166 20.73 16.86 -19.48
CA VAL A 166 20.90 17.47 -20.81
C VAL A 166 21.84 18.68 -20.72
N ALA A 167 21.64 19.57 -19.75
CA ALA A 167 22.48 20.76 -19.58
C ALA A 167 23.96 20.41 -19.35
N LEU A 168 24.24 19.45 -18.46
CA LEU A 168 25.60 18.99 -18.18
C LEU A 168 26.18 18.22 -19.38
N GLY A 169 25.40 17.39 -20.04
CA GLY A 169 25.83 16.57 -21.17
C GLY A 169 26.19 17.42 -22.40
N ILE A 170 25.45 18.52 -22.67
CA ILE A 170 25.79 19.46 -23.77
C ILE A 170 27.17 20.10 -23.46
N ASN A 171 27.38 20.59 -22.25
CA ASN A 171 28.63 21.26 -21.87
C ASN A 171 29.84 20.32 -21.88
N ALA A 172 29.62 19.04 -21.52
CA ALA A 172 30.70 18.06 -21.43
C ALA A 172 30.86 17.16 -22.67
N GLY A 173 30.00 17.34 -23.70
CA GLY A 173 30.07 16.61 -24.96
C GLY A 173 29.70 15.12 -24.90
N TYR A 174 28.94 14.69 -23.86
CA TYR A 174 28.55 13.27 -23.71
C TYR A 174 27.05 13.10 -23.42
N LEU A 175 26.19 13.40 -24.34
CA LEU A 175 24.76 13.07 -24.23
C LEU A 175 24.51 11.63 -24.68
N SER A 176 24.04 10.80 -23.75
CA SER A 176 23.59 9.44 -24.08
C SER A 176 22.10 9.45 -24.48
N PRO A 177 21.75 9.13 -25.71
CA PRO A 177 20.33 9.05 -26.12
C PRO A 177 19.58 7.95 -25.38
N VAL A 178 20.27 6.91 -24.93
CA VAL A 178 19.68 5.81 -24.14
C VAL A 178 19.10 6.30 -22.82
N LEU A 179 19.81 7.17 -22.09
CA LEU A 179 19.31 7.74 -20.84
C LEU A 179 18.10 8.63 -21.07
N ILE A 180 18.11 9.43 -22.14
CA ILE A 180 16.95 10.25 -22.51
C ILE A 180 15.72 9.38 -22.78
N ILE A 181 15.88 8.29 -23.54
CA ILE A 181 14.79 7.33 -23.82
C ILE A 181 14.28 6.69 -22.52
N ILE A 182 15.15 6.33 -21.59
CA ILE A 182 14.75 5.76 -20.29
C ILE A 182 13.90 6.78 -19.49
N TYR A 183 14.32 8.05 -19.40
CA TYR A 183 13.55 9.07 -18.67
C TYR A 183 12.20 9.34 -19.30
N VAL A 184 12.12 9.44 -20.63
CA VAL A 184 10.86 9.62 -21.36
C VAL A 184 9.96 8.41 -21.18
N GLY A 185 10.51 7.18 -21.29
CA GLY A 185 9.77 5.95 -21.07
C GLY A 185 9.19 5.86 -19.64
N MET A 186 10.00 6.22 -18.62
CA MET A 186 9.56 6.26 -17.23
C MET A 186 8.43 7.29 -17.01
N PHE A 187 8.56 8.47 -17.61
CA PHE A 187 7.52 9.50 -17.55
C PHE A 187 6.20 8.99 -18.16
N CYS A 188 6.25 8.45 -19.38
CA CYS A 188 5.07 7.89 -20.04
C CYS A 188 4.44 6.76 -19.22
N TRP A 189 5.25 5.90 -18.61
CA TRP A 189 4.78 4.80 -17.77
C TRP A 189 4.07 5.28 -16.50
N ILE A 190 4.58 6.33 -15.83
CA ILE A 190 3.91 6.95 -14.68
C ILE A 190 2.57 7.54 -15.12
N GLN A 191 2.51 8.28 -16.23
CA GLN A 191 1.25 8.87 -16.73
C GLN A 191 0.23 7.80 -17.11
N TRP A 192 0.68 6.72 -17.74
CA TRP A 192 -0.18 5.56 -18.03
C TRP A 192 -0.75 4.92 -16.73
N GLY A 193 0.09 4.74 -15.70
CA GLY A 193 -0.34 4.21 -14.41
C GLY A 193 -1.42 5.06 -13.75
N ILE A 194 -1.27 6.40 -13.77
CA ILE A 194 -2.28 7.34 -13.25
C ILE A 194 -3.58 7.21 -14.04
N HIS A 195 -3.50 7.14 -15.35
CA HIS A 195 -4.68 6.97 -16.20
C HIS A 195 -5.42 5.67 -15.90
N GLN A 196 -4.69 4.56 -15.72
CA GLN A 196 -5.26 3.29 -15.32
C GLN A 196 -5.97 3.37 -13.96
N LEU A 197 -5.34 4.01 -12.97
CA LEU A 197 -5.94 4.19 -11.66
C LEU A 197 -7.23 5.03 -11.74
N LYS A 198 -7.19 6.15 -12.47
CA LYS A 198 -8.37 7.00 -12.68
C LYS A 198 -9.53 6.22 -13.31
N ARG A 199 -9.26 5.43 -14.35
CA ARG A 199 -10.28 4.59 -15.00
C ARG A 199 -10.88 3.54 -14.07
N LYS A 200 -10.06 2.88 -13.28
CA LYS A 200 -10.53 1.88 -12.31
C LYS A 200 -11.44 2.47 -11.25
N LEU A 201 -11.09 3.63 -10.70
CA LEU A 201 -11.78 4.20 -9.54
C LEU A 201 -12.99 5.05 -9.91
N LEU A 202 -12.91 5.79 -11.01
CA LEU A 202 -13.95 6.75 -11.39
C LEU A 202 -14.81 6.30 -12.58
N GLY A 203 -14.47 5.16 -13.20
CA GLY A 203 -15.09 4.70 -14.44
C GLY A 203 -14.72 5.58 -15.66
N ASP A 204 -15.17 5.17 -16.86
CA ASP A 204 -14.86 5.89 -18.11
C ASP A 204 -15.66 7.20 -18.32
N GLY A 205 -16.51 7.58 -17.34
CA GLY A 205 -17.52 8.65 -17.49
C GLY A 205 -17.23 9.99 -16.83
N ILE A 206 -16.12 10.18 -16.11
CA ILE A 206 -15.78 11.44 -15.44
C ILE A 206 -14.49 11.99 -16.05
N ASN A 207 -14.68 12.92 -17.03
CA ASN A 207 -13.62 13.75 -17.60
C ASN A 207 -13.26 14.91 -16.68
#